data_678e416f4e4fbb579619b45ae8c6dd33
#
_entry.id   678e416f4e4fbb579619b45ae8c6dd33
#
_cell.length_a   1.000
_cell.length_b   1.000
_cell.length_c   1.000
_cell.angle_alpha   90.00
_cell.angle_beta   90.00
_cell.angle_gamma   90.00
#
_symmetry.space_group_name_H-M   'P 1'
#
loop_
_entity.id
_entity.type
_entity.pdbx_description
1 polymer ?
#
loop_
_entity_poly.entity_id
_entity_poly.type
_entity_poly.pdbx_seq_one_letter_code
_entity_poly.pdbx_strand_id
1 'polypeptide(L)'
;FNDKANLALANNEINLLTTASWQSTIGTDDLYRQNAVYDITDLLPGTTLYDSMPEGIWTAAQYDGKDYFIPIYKEAYEGYDLKTRQALVDKFGWDLSNIKTLKDIEPFLEDCKNDGIKYPYTTGKTAMFNRLYMNDFDFFASYSFLGVDREKDEVVYPIQTDKYKEFTELMCDWAEKGYISEDEVTKTTSDTLVQTQDWGWNWWTCVPNDEENSEGRDKQDEAIVEGLTKKYMHSTSTLGSCYAITANSSEEQAKACIDFLGLLYTDTKLADLYTYG
;
A
#
# COMPACT_ATOMS: atom_id res chain seq x y z
N PHE A 1 -9.87 -9.88 -10.93
CA PHE A 1 -10.73 -8.75 -10.52
C PHE A 1 -10.73 -7.64 -11.58
N ASN A 2 -9.58 -7.12 -11.97
CA ASN A 2 -9.45 -5.98 -12.89
C ASN A 2 -10.13 -6.20 -14.26
N ASP A 3 -9.99 -7.38 -14.87
CA ASP A 3 -10.62 -7.68 -16.15
C ASP A 3 -12.15 -7.64 -16.07
N LYS A 4 -12.73 -8.15 -14.99
CA LYS A 4 -14.18 -8.08 -14.76
C LYS A 4 -14.64 -6.66 -14.51
N ALA A 5 -13.90 -5.88 -13.74
CA ALA A 5 -14.23 -4.48 -13.47
C ALA A 5 -14.16 -3.63 -14.75
N ASN A 6 -13.11 -3.80 -15.57
CA ASN A 6 -13.00 -3.14 -16.87
C ASN A 6 -14.17 -3.48 -17.81
N LEU A 7 -14.58 -4.75 -17.86
CA LEU A 7 -15.72 -5.16 -18.66
C LEU A 7 -17.03 -4.56 -18.15
N ALA A 8 -17.26 -4.58 -16.85
CA ALA A 8 -18.45 -4.01 -16.23
C ALA A 8 -18.53 -2.49 -16.43
N LEU A 9 -17.39 -1.78 -16.35
CA LEU A 9 -17.30 -0.36 -16.69
C LEU A 9 -17.65 -0.10 -18.15
N ALA A 10 -17.06 -0.84 -19.07
CA ALA A 10 -17.30 -0.70 -20.51
C ALA A 10 -18.76 -0.98 -20.90
N ASN A 11 -19.41 -1.88 -20.17
CA ASN A 11 -20.81 -2.26 -20.40
C ASN A 11 -21.81 -1.41 -19.60
N ASN A 12 -21.39 -0.45 -18.80
CA ASN A 12 -22.23 0.35 -17.90
C ASN A 12 -23.05 -0.49 -16.91
N GLU A 13 -22.47 -1.57 -16.39
CA GLU A 13 -23.15 -2.52 -15.50
C GLU A 13 -23.01 -2.15 -14.02
N ILE A 14 -22.14 -1.19 -13.68
CA ILE A 14 -21.85 -0.76 -12.31
C ILE A 14 -21.91 0.76 -12.18
N ASN A 15 -22.38 1.24 -11.02
CA ASN A 15 -22.39 2.66 -10.66
C ASN A 15 -21.35 3.01 -9.60
N LEU A 16 -20.94 2.04 -8.79
CA LEU A 16 -19.95 2.21 -7.73
C LEU A 16 -18.88 1.13 -7.85
N LEU A 17 -17.61 1.54 -7.77
CA LEU A 17 -16.47 0.63 -7.77
C LEU A 17 -15.46 1.00 -6.67
N THR A 18 -14.72 0.00 -6.21
CA THR A 18 -13.55 0.19 -5.35
C THR A 18 -12.30 0.27 -6.21
N THR A 19 -11.45 1.24 -5.94
CA THR A 19 -10.17 1.45 -6.64
C THR A 19 -9.09 1.94 -5.68
N ALA A 20 -7.90 2.17 -6.21
CA ALA A 20 -6.78 2.69 -5.45
C ALA A 20 -5.76 3.39 -6.35
N SER A 21 -5.04 4.37 -5.80
CA SER A 21 -4.01 5.13 -6.53
C SER A 21 -2.83 4.28 -7.02
N TRP A 22 -2.55 3.15 -6.37
CA TRP A 22 -1.45 2.24 -6.70
C TRP A 22 -1.81 1.16 -7.74
N GLN A 23 -3.06 1.07 -8.15
CA GLN A 23 -3.45 0.08 -9.16
C GLN A 23 -2.96 0.48 -10.55
N SER A 24 -2.43 -0.48 -11.29
CA SER A 24 -1.89 -0.28 -12.64
C SER A 24 -2.96 -0.28 -13.74
N THR A 25 -4.15 -0.76 -13.45
CA THR A 25 -5.33 -0.75 -14.32
C THR A 25 -6.53 -0.42 -13.47
N ILE A 26 -7.42 0.45 -13.92
CA ILE A 26 -8.50 1.00 -13.11
C ILE A 26 -8.01 1.77 -11.86
N GLY A 27 -6.77 2.23 -11.84
CA GLY A 27 -6.25 3.13 -10.82
C GLY A 27 -6.92 4.51 -10.90
N THR A 28 -6.78 5.32 -9.84
CA THR A 28 -7.43 6.63 -9.81
C THR A 28 -7.01 7.52 -10.97
N ASP A 29 -5.71 7.55 -11.31
CA ASP A 29 -5.18 8.33 -12.42
C ASP A 29 -5.74 7.88 -13.77
N ASP A 30 -5.83 6.57 -14.00
CA ASP A 30 -6.35 6.01 -15.24
C ASP A 30 -7.84 6.33 -15.39
N LEU A 31 -8.63 6.12 -14.33
CA LEU A 31 -10.06 6.41 -14.34
C LEU A 31 -10.34 7.89 -14.57
N TYR A 32 -9.56 8.78 -13.92
CA TYR A 32 -9.68 10.22 -14.11
C TYR A 32 -9.36 10.63 -15.55
N ARG A 33 -8.22 10.21 -16.10
CA ARG A 33 -7.79 10.54 -17.47
C ARG A 33 -8.73 10.01 -18.54
N GLN A 34 -9.38 8.88 -18.29
CA GLN A 34 -10.38 8.30 -19.19
C GLN A 34 -11.76 8.93 -19.07
N ASN A 35 -11.95 9.91 -18.16
CA ASN A 35 -13.26 10.46 -17.80
C ASN A 35 -14.28 9.38 -17.41
N ALA A 36 -13.82 8.32 -16.74
CA ALA A 36 -14.62 7.18 -16.35
C ALA A 36 -15.34 7.37 -15.01
N VAL A 37 -15.10 8.48 -14.32
CA VAL A 37 -15.62 8.81 -12.98
C VAL A 37 -16.49 10.05 -13.00
N TYR A 38 -17.50 10.05 -12.14
CA TYR A 38 -18.47 11.14 -11.97
C TYR A 38 -17.85 12.25 -11.10
N ASP A 39 -18.05 13.52 -11.49
CA ASP A 39 -17.72 14.68 -10.66
C ASP A 39 -18.77 14.81 -9.55
N ILE A 40 -18.38 14.53 -8.32
CA ILE A 40 -19.27 14.54 -7.15
C ILE A 40 -19.15 15.81 -6.31
N THR A 41 -18.35 16.77 -6.73
CA THR A 41 -18.02 17.98 -5.97
C THR A 41 -19.27 18.68 -5.42
N ASP A 42 -20.27 18.91 -6.27
CA ASP A 42 -21.49 19.61 -5.87
C ASP A 42 -22.50 18.73 -5.13
N LEU A 43 -22.26 17.41 -5.09
CA LEU A 43 -23.16 16.45 -4.43
C LEU A 43 -22.75 16.12 -2.99
N LEU A 44 -21.49 16.39 -2.61
CA LEU A 44 -20.94 16.05 -1.29
C LEU A 44 -21.39 16.98 -0.16
N PRO A 45 -21.39 18.33 -0.33
CA PRO A 45 -21.66 19.24 0.77
C PRO A 45 -23.00 18.96 1.47
N GLY A 46 -22.97 18.83 2.81
CA GLY A 46 -24.16 18.58 3.63
C GLY A 46 -24.63 17.13 3.63
N THR A 47 -23.88 16.21 3.05
CA THR A 47 -24.17 14.77 3.16
C THR A 47 -23.50 14.17 4.40
N THR A 48 -24.10 13.12 4.93
CA THR A 48 -23.52 12.35 6.05
C THR A 48 -22.13 11.82 5.72
N LEU A 49 -21.89 11.45 4.47
CA LEU A 49 -20.58 10.99 4.01
C LEU A 49 -19.52 12.08 4.12
N TYR A 50 -19.83 13.30 3.65
CA TYR A 50 -18.89 14.44 3.73
C TYR A 50 -18.55 14.79 5.17
N ASP A 51 -19.55 14.85 6.03
CA ASP A 51 -19.41 15.19 7.45
C ASP A 51 -18.71 14.10 8.27
N SER A 52 -18.61 12.87 7.74
CA SER A 52 -17.93 11.75 8.41
C SER A 52 -16.40 11.81 8.37
N MET A 53 -15.83 12.67 7.52
CA MET A 53 -14.38 12.78 7.31
C MET A 53 -13.89 14.22 7.51
N PRO A 54 -12.66 14.41 8.00
CA PRO A 54 -12.04 15.73 8.04
C PRO A 54 -11.91 16.37 6.65
N GLU A 55 -12.13 17.68 6.54
CA GLU A 55 -12.02 18.44 5.28
C GLU A 55 -10.66 18.23 4.59
N GLY A 56 -9.58 18.11 5.36
CA GLY A 56 -8.23 17.86 4.81
C GLY A 56 -8.11 16.56 4.02
N ILE A 57 -8.92 15.55 4.33
CA ILE A 57 -8.94 14.27 3.59
C ILE A 57 -9.58 14.48 2.23
N TRP A 58 -10.69 15.22 2.16
CA TRP A 58 -11.32 15.57 0.89
C TRP A 58 -10.39 16.40 0.01
N THR A 59 -9.79 17.47 0.58
CA THR A 59 -8.83 18.31 -0.14
C THR A 59 -7.65 17.52 -0.71
N ALA A 60 -7.11 16.57 0.06
CA ALA A 60 -6.00 15.72 -0.37
C ALA A 60 -6.39 14.69 -1.45
N ALA A 61 -7.68 14.40 -1.61
CA ALA A 61 -8.21 13.45 -2.59
C ALA A 61 -8.59 14.10 -3.94
N GLN A 62 -8.53 15.44 -4.04
CA GLN A 62 -8.99 16.17 -5.22
C GLN A 62 -8.07 16.02 -6.43
N TYR A 63 -8.69 15.98 -7.60
CA TYR A 63 -8.07 16.13 -8.90
C TYR A 63 -8.50 17.49 -9.52
N ASP A 64 -7.54 18.34 -9.81
CA ASP A 64 -7.79 19.69 -10.35
C ASP A 64 -8.81 20.51 -9.52
N GLY A 65 -8.78 20.36 -8.20
CA GLY A 65 -9.66 21.07 -7.26
C GLY A 65 -11.09 20.53 -7.22
N LYS A 66 -11.33 19.32 -7.70
CA LYS A 66 -12.64 18.66 -7.75
C LYS A 66 -12.59 17.26 -7.13
N ASP A 67 -13.74 16.83 -6.59
CA ASP A 67 -13.92 15.54 -5.96
C ASP A 67 -14.47 14.51 -6.97
N TYR A 68 -13.66 13.51 -7.30
CA TYR A 68 -14.02 12.40 -8.17
C TYR A 68 -13.97 11.06 -7.44
N PHE A 69 -13.24 11.01 -6.32
CA PHE A 69 -13.03 9.81 -5.54
C PHE A 69 -13.44 10.03 -4.09
N ILE A 70 -13.95 8.98 -3.49
CA ILE A 70 -14.36 8.97 -2.09
C ILE A 70 -13.33 8.14 -1.32
N PRO A 71 -12.45 8.77 -0.52
CA PRO A 71 -11.46 8.05 0.28
C PRO A 71 -12.11 7.04 1.21
N ILE A 72 -11.51 5.87 1.39
CA ILE A 72 -11.83 5.00 2.50
C ILE A 72 -11.05 5.53 3.69
N TYR A 73 -11.78 6.21 4.60
CA TYR A 73 -11.17 6.86 5.75
C TYR A 73 -10.67 5.83 6.74
N LYS A 74 -9.37 5.75 6.86
CA LYS A 74 -8.62 4.89 7.77
C LYS A 74 -7.42 5.67 8.31
N GLU A 75 -6.50 4.99 8.98
CA GLU A 75 -5.23 5.59 9.36
C GLU A 75 -4.57 6.25 8.15
N ALA A 76 -4.39 7.58 8.23
CA ALA A 76 -3.96 8.38 7.10
C ALA A 76 -2.44 8.32 6.88
N TYR A 77 -1.67 7.77 7.83
CA TYR A 77 -0.23 7.71 7.74
C TYR A 77 0.26 6.27 7.87
N GLU A 78 1.29 5.96 7.12
CA GLU A 78 1.92 4.67 7.01
C GLU A 78 3.45 4.79 7.06
N GLY A 79 4.11 3.71 7.40
CA GLY A 79 5.55 3.53 7.32
C GLY A 79 5.87 2.19 6.72
N TYR A 80 7.14 1.82 6.77
CA TYR A 80 7.60 0.54 6.24
C TYR A 80 8.47 -0.13 7.29
N ASP A 81 8.15 -1.37 7.56
CA ASP A 81 8.84 -2.21 8.52
C ASP A 81 9.23 -3.54 7.84
N LEU A 82 9.86 -4.43 8.60
CA LEU A 82 10.23 -5.75 8.12
C LEU A 82 9.30 -6.80 8.69
N LYS A 83 9.08 -7.85 7.92
CA LYS A 83 8.39 -9.04 8.39
C LYS A 83 9.15 -10.31 8.04
N THR A 84 8.97 -11.30 8.90
CA THR A 84 9.46 -12.67 8.71
C THR A 84 8.39 -13.66 9.13
N ARG A 85 8.60 -14.93 8.89
CA ARG A 85 7.69 -15.99 9.36
C ARG A 85 7.95 -16.32 10.82
N GLN A 86 6.92 -16.37 11.64
CA GLN A 86 7.03 -16.75 13.06
C GLN A 86 7.70 -18.12 13.23
N ALA A 87 7.38 -19.07 12.36
CA ALA A 87 7.99 -20.40 12.36
C ALA A 87 9.52 -20.38 12.21
N LEU A 88 10.10 -19.38 11.53
CA LEU A 88 11.55 -19.21 11.44
C LEU A 88 12.12 -18.61 12.72
N VAL A 89 11.43 -17.64 13.30
CA VAL A 89 11.81 -17.07 14.60
C VAL A 89 11.89 -18.17 15.65
N ASP A 90 10.88 -19.01 15.73
CA ASP A 90 10.81 -20.11 16.69
C ASP A 90 11.88 -21.18 16.40
N LYS A 91 12.06 -21.53 15.12
CA LYS A 91 13.03 -22.54 14.68
C LYS A 91 14.47 -22.19 15.04
N PHE A 92 14.85 -20.94 14.80
CA PHE A 92 16.23 -20.47 14.98
C PHE A 92 16.44 -19.78 16.34
N GLY A 93 15.39 -19.50 17.08
CA GLY A 93 15.45 -18.77 18.35
C GLY A 93 15.88 -17.30 18.14
N TRP A 94 15.43 -16.67 17.08
CA TRP A 94 15.83 -15.30 16.76
C TRP A 94 15.33 -14.29 17.79
N ASP A 95 16.19 -13.38 18.22
CA ASP A 95 15.83 -12.18 18.96
C ASP A 95 15.72 -11.00 17.99
N LEU A 96 14.49 -10.57 17.71
CA LEU A 96 14.20 -9.48 16.77
C LEU A 96 14.32 -8.09 17.41
N SER A 97 14.47 -8.00 18.73
CA SER A 97 14.44 -6.72 19.47
C SER A 97 15.60 -5.78 19.13
N ASN A 98 16.69 -6.33 18.63
CA ASN A 98 17.92 -5.60 18.28
C ASN A 98 17.96 -5.11 16.83
N ILE A 99 16.98 -5.43 16.00
CA ILE A 99 16.89 -4.97 14.61
C ILE A 99 16.50 -3.50 14.62
N LYS A 100 17.32 -2.64 14.04
CA LYS A 100 17.11 -1.18 13.91
C LYS A 100 17.24 -0.70 12.48
N THR A 101 17.89 -1.48 11.64
CA THR A 101 18.10 -1.18 10.22
C THR A 101 17.89 -2.43 9.38
N LEU A 102 17.73 -2.26 8.08
CA LEU A 102 17.65 -3.38 7.14
C LEU A 102 18.90 -4.27 7.21
N LYS A 103 20.06 -3.70 7.43
CA LYS A 103 21.33 -4.44 7.51
C LYS A 103 21.41 -5.40 8.70
N ASP A 104 20.70 -5.10 9.78
CA ASP A 104 20.75 -5.91 11.01
C ASP A 104 20.14 -7.31 10.82
N ILE A 105 19.41 -7.54 9.71
CA ILE A 105 18.86 -8.87 9.41
C ILE A 105 19.88 -9.81 8.72
N GLU A 106 21.07 -9.37 8.36
CA GLU A 106 22.06 -10.22 7.65
C GLU A 106 22.32 -11.56 8.34
N PRO A 107 22.49 -11.67 9.67
CA PRO A 107 22.67 -12.96 10.34
C PRO A 107 21.49 -13.90 10.11
N PHE A 108 20.28 -13.37 10.08
CA PHE A 108 19.05 -14.16 9.86
C PHE A 108 18.90 -14.59 8.41
N LEU A 109 19.39 -13.77 7.46
CA LEU A 109 19.45 -14.14 6.04
C LEU A 109 20.42 -15.31 5.81
N GLU A 110 21.54 -15.33 6.51
CA GLU A 110 22.50 -16.44 6.45
C GLU A 110 21.86 -17.74 6.99
N ASP A 111 21.12 -17.66 8.10
CA ASP A 111 20.38 -18.80 8.63
C ASP A 111 19.35 -19.34 7.61
N CYS A 112 18.58 -18.43 6.99
CA CYS A 112 17.62 -18.79 5.94
C CYS A 112 18.31 -19.50 4.76
N LYS A 113 19.42 -18.96 4.28
CA LYS A 113 20.19 -19.52 3.19
C LYS A 113 20.73 -20.90 3.52
N ASN A 114 21.31 -21.06 4.71
CA ASN A 114 21.86 -22.33 5.17
C ASN A 114 20.78 -23.40 5.39
N ASP A 115 19.55 -22.99 5.68
CA ASP A 115 18.37 -23.87 5.77
C ASP A 115 17.79 -24.24 4.40
N GLY A 116 18.29 -23.65 3.33
CA GLY A 116 17.84 -23.92 1.96
C GLY A 116 16.58 -23.17 1.54
N ILE A 117 16.21 -22.09 2.27
CA ILE A 117 15.11 -21.22 1.86
C ILE A 117 15.51 -20.52 0.57
N LYS A 118 14.68 -20.64 -0.45
CA LYS A 118 14.97 -20.13 -1.80
C LYS A 118 15.09 -18.61 -1.85
N TYR A 119 14.32 -17.91 -1.00
CA TYR A 119 14.24 -16.46 -0.97
C TYR A 119 14.55 -15.94 0.45
N PRO A 120 15.82 -15.95 0.89
CA PRO A 120 16.17 -15.42 2.22
C PRO A 120 15.67 -14.00 2.41
N TYR A 121 15.89 -13.11 1.43
CA TYR A 121 15.27 -11.79 1.33
C TYR A 121 14.52 -11.66 0.01
N THR A 122 13.32 -11.12 0.06
CA THR A 122 12.50 -10.89 -1.13
C THR A 122 11.81 -9.53 -1.08
N THR A 123 11.83 -8.83 -2.20
CA THR A 123 11.15 -7.55 -2.39
C THR A 123 10.20 -7.57 -3.60
N GLY A 124 10.22 -8.65 -4.37
CA GLY A 124 9.51 -8.75 -5.64
C GLY A 124 10.03 -7.76 -6.67
N LYS A 125 9.26 -7.49 -7.70
CA LYS A 125 9.61 -6.54 -8.77
C LYS A 125 9.87 -5.11 -8.32
N THR A 126 9.53 -4.78 -7.09
CA THR A 126 9.69 -3.45 -6.50
C THR A 126 11.01 -3.27 -5.75
N ALA A 127 11.94 -4.23 -5.88
CA ALA A 127 13.26 -4.18 -5.24
C ALA A 127 13.98 -2.83 -5.43
N MET A 128 13.83 -2.25 -6.62
CA MET A 128 14.43 -0.95 -6.99
C MET A 128 13.96 0.22 -6.11
N PHE A 129 12.78 0.10 -5.49
CA PHE A 129 12.17 1.13 -4.64
C PHE A 129 11.86 0.58 -3.26
N ASN A 130 12.86 -0.03 -2.62
CA ASN A 130 12.67 -0.50 -1.25
C ASN A 130 12.22 0.66 -0.37
N ARG A 131 10.98 0.55 0.08
CA ARG A 131 10.30 1.60 0.83
C ARG A 131 10.95 1.90 2.18
N LEU A 132 11.66 0.94 2.77
CA LEU A 132 12.44 1.19 3.99
C LEU A 132 13.51 2.27 3.79
N TYR A 133 14.21 2.25 2.65
CA TYR A 133 15.22 3.26 2.31
C TYR A 133 14.63 4.52 1.71
N MET A 134 13.52 4.37 0.96
CA MET A 134 12.92 5.47 0.22
C MET A 134 11.82 6.22 1.00
N ASN A 135 11.57 5.86 2.24
CA ASN A 135 10.51 6.47 3.07
C ASN A 135 10.72 7.97 3.35
N ASP A 136 11.96 8.47 3.26
CA ASP A 136 12.24 9.89 3.43
C ASP A 136 11.83 10.74 2.20
N PHE A 137 11.35 10.10 1.14
CA PHE A 137 10.90 10.77 -0.08
C PHE A 137 9.40 10.57 -0.28
N ASP A 138 8.69 11.64 -0.61
CA ASP A 138 7.32 11.58 -1.08
C ASP A 138 7.29 11.58 -2.61
N PHE A 139 6.96 10.45 -3.20
CA PHE A 139 6.97 10.29 -4.65
C PHE A 139 5.70 10.86 -5.26
N PHE A 140 5.82 11.59 -6.38
CA PHE A 140 4.68 12.18 -7.10
C PHE A 140 3.72 11.13 -7.67
N ALA A 141 4.19 9.95 -7.93
CA ALA A 141 3.38 8.80 -8.33
C ALA A 141 4.08 7.51 -7.91
N SER A 142 3.33 6.42 -7.81
CA SER A 142 3.91 5.09 -7.61
C SER A 142 4.95 4.81 -8.69
N TYR A 143 6.16 4.44 -8.27
CA TYR A 143 7.31 4.19 -9.16
C TYR A 143 7.83 5.40 -9.95
N SER A 144 7.50 6.62 -9.54
CA SER A 144 8.09 7.83 -10.09
C SER A 144 9.58 7.90 -9.75
N PHE A 145 10.39 8.46 -10.68
CA PHE A 145 11.78 8.80 -10.39
C PHE A 145 11.93 10.16 -9.71
N LEU A 146 10.84 10.89 -9.55
CA LEU A 146 10.77 12.18 -8.88
C LEU A 146 10.03 12.05 -7.56
N GLY A 147 10.53 12.73 -6.55
CA GLY A 147 9.89 12.85 -5.26
C GLY A 147 10.31 14.11 -4.55
N VAL A 148 9.67 14.40 -3.43
CA VAL A 148 10.06 15.45 -2.49
C VAL A 148 10.87 14.84 -1.37
N ASP A 149 12.07 15.34 -1.15
CA ASP A 149 12.85 15.06 0.07
C ASP A 149 12.13 15.73 1.25
N ARG A 150 11.60 14.92 2.17
CA ARG A 150 10.77 15.39 3.28
C ARG A 150 11.52 16.20 4.31
N GLU A 151 12.83 16.04 4.40
CA GLU A 151 13.67 16.79 5.34
C GLU A 151 14.06 18.15 4.77
N LYS A 152 14.32 18.22 3.46
CA LYS A 152 14.77 19.43 2.78
C LYS A 152 13.66 20.22 2.12
N ASP A 153 12.48 19.62 1.95
CA ASP A 153 11.34 20.20 1.20
C ASP A 153 11.72 20.58 -0.23
N GLU A 154 12.51 19.71 -0.87
CA GLU A 154 13.03 19.93 -2.22
C GLU A 154 12.64 18.80 -3.15
N VAL A 155 12.35 19.12 -4.41
CA VAL A 155 12.14 18.11 -5.46
C VAL A 155 13.49 17.50 -5.85
N VAL A 156 13.58 16.20 -5.76
CA VAL A 156 14.80 15.43 -6.01
C VAL A 156 14.55 14.24 -6.94
N TYR A 157 15.65 13.72 -7.48
CA TYR A 157 15.71 12.38 -8.03
C TYR A 157 16.25 11.42 -6.96
N PRO A 158 15.42 10.67 -6.24
CA PRO A 158 15.88 9.79 -5.16
C PRO A 158 17.00 8.83 -5.59
N ILE A 159 16.98 8.37 -6.85
CA ILE A 159 18.01 7.49 -7.42
C ILE A 159 19.43 8.13 -7.53
N GLN A 160 19.52 9.46 -7.42
CA GLN A 160 20.80 10.20 -7.45
C GLN A 160 21.30 10.53 -6.05
N THR A 161 20.62 10.09 -5.00
CA THR A 161 21.01 10.34 -3.61
C THR A 161 22.00 9.31 -3.10
N ASP A 162 22.80 9.70 -2.11
CA ASP A 162 23.71 8.78 -1.42
C ASP A 162 22.95 7.64 -0.75
N LYS A 163 21.73 7.91 -0.27
CA LYS A 163 20.87 6.91 0.33
C LYS A 163 20.46 5.81 -0.65
N TYR A 164 20.14 6.16 -1.89
CA TYR A 164 19.85 5.16 -2.92
C TYR A 164 21.09 4.37 -3.32
N LYS A 165 22.25 5.03 -3.35
CA LYS A 165 23.53 4.37 -3.59
C LYS A 165 23.84 3.33 -2.51
N GLU A 166 23.71 3.71 -1.24
CA GLU A 166 23.89 2.81 -0.09
C GLU A 166 22.97 1.60 -0.18
N PHE A 167 21.70 1.82 -0.48
CA PHE A 167 20.74 0.74 -0.69
C PHE A 167 21.15 -0.19 -1.84
N THR A 168 21.58 0.38 -2.96
CA THR A 168 21.99 -0.41 -4.13
C THR A 168 23.22 -1.25 -3.84
N GLU A 169 24.21 -0.68 -3.14
CA GLU A 169 25.41 -1.39 -2.70
C GLU A 169 25.07 -2.56 -1.76
N LEU A 170 24.14 -2.34 -0.83
CA LEU A 170 23.65 -3.40 0.06
C LEU A 170 22.95 -4.53 -0.72
N MET A 171 22.09 -4.19 -1.70
CA MET A 171 21.41 -5.19 -2.52
C MET A 171 22.39 -5.99 -3.40
N CYS A 172 23.41 -5.35 -3.94
CA CYS A 172 24.46 -6.05 -4.69
C CYS A 172 25.24 -7.02 -3.79
N ASP A 173 25.64 -6.56 -2.62
CA ASP A 173 26.34 -7.42 -1.63
C ASP A 173 25.46 -8.62 -1.22
N TRP A 174 24.19 -8.41 -0.99
CA TRP A 174 23.24 -9.48 -0.65
C TRP A 174 23.00 -10.46 -1.81
N ALA A 175 23.00 -9.97 -3.05
CA ALA A 175 22.92 -10.83 -4.22
C ALA A 175 24.19 -11.69 -4.36
N GLU A 176 25.38 -11.11 -4.17
CA GLU A 176 26.66 -11.84 -4.18
C GLU A 176 26.74 -12.88 -3.06
N LYS A 177 26.20 -12.58 -1.88
CA LYS A 177 26.08 -13.51 -0.76
C LYS A 177 25.01 -14.59 -0.97
N GLY A 178 24.17 -14.47 -1.98
CA GLY A 178 23.08 -15.40 -2.26
C GLY A 178 21.87 -15.25 -1.32
N TYR A 179 21.68 -14.07 -0.71
CA TYR A 179 20.50 -13.75 0.10
C TYR A 179 19.33 -13.32 -0.78
N ILE A 180 19.62 -12.82 -1.98
CA ILE A 180 18.61 -12.49 -3.00
C ILE A 180 18.66 -13.55 -4.09
N SER A 181 17.53 -14.15 -4.40
CA SER A 181 17.44 -15.18 -5.42
C SER A 181 17.68 -14.61 -6.83
N GLU A 182 18.34 -15.36 -7.71
CA GLU A 182 18.63 -14.96 -9.08
C GLU A 182 17.36 -14.64 -9.90
N ASP A 183 16.24 -15.28 -9.56
CA ASP A 183 14.97 -15.05 -10.23
C ASP A 183 14.12 -13.93 -9.60
N GLU A 184 14.66 -13.19 -8.61
CA GLU A 184 13.94 -12.14 -7.89
C GLU A 184 13.31 -11.11 -8.85
N VAL A 185 14.05 -10.66 -9.85
CA VAL A 185 13.57 -9.64 -10.81
C VAL A 185 12.53 -10.15 -11.80
N THR A 186 12.41 -11.46 -11.95
CA THR A 186 11.46 -12.10 -12.88
C THR A 186 10.16 -12.53 -12.23
N LYS A 187 10.10 -12.51 -10.89
CA LYS A 187 8.89 -12.84 -10.15
C LYS A 187 7.76 -11.89 -10.48
N THR A 188 6.59 -12.44 -10.64
CA THR A 188 5.40 -11.67 -10.99
C THR A 188 4.70 -11.04 -9.78
N THR A 189 4.75 -11.68 -8.60
CA THR A 189 4.11 -11.16 -7.38
C THR A 189 4.77 -11.71 -6.12
N SER A 190 4.82 -10.89 -5.06
CA SER A 190 5.16 -11.31 -3.70
C SER A 190 4.08 -12.24 -3.11
N ASP A 191 2.84 -12.14 -3.57
CA ASP A 191 1.71 -12.91 -3.03
C ASP A 191 1.88 -14.41 -3.23
N THR A 192 2.53 -14.83 -4.31
CA THR A 192 2.85 -16.25 -4.56
C THR A 192 3.83 -16.80 -3.53
N LEU A 193 4.71 -15.96 -2.97
CA LEU A 193 5.70 -16.39 -1.98
C LEU A 193 5.09 -16.66 -0.61
N VAL A 194 4.13 -15.85 -0.19
CA VAL A 194 3.40 -16.09 1.06
C VAL A 194 2.72 -17.45 1.03
N GLN A 195 2.18 -17.84 -0.14
CA GLN A 195 1.52 -19.14 -0.31
C GLN A 195 2.51 -20.31 -0.34
N THR A 196 3.72 -20.13 -0.84
CA THR A 196 4.72 -21.19 -0.94
C THR A 196 5.54 -21.40 0.33
N GLN A 197 5.51 -20.44 1.24
CA GLN A 197 6.31 -20.42 2.48
C GLN A 197 7.82 -20.64 2.26
N ASP A 198 8.34 -20.27 1.09
CA ASP A 198 9.74 -20.43 0.70
C ASP A 198 10.50 -19.11 0.73
N TRP A 199 10.15 -18.25 1.68
CA TRP A 199 10.75 -16.94 1.89
C TRP A 199 11.17 -16.73 3.35
N GLY A 200 12.20 -15.93 3.58
CA GLY A 200 12.69 -15.58 4.91
C GLY A 200 12.17 -14.21 5.36
N TRP A 201 12.59 -13.16 4.71
CA TRP A 201 12.33 -11.78 5.08
C TRP A 201 11.75 -10.97 3.93
N ASN A 202 10.88 -10.01 4.27
CA ASN A 202 10.27 -9.06 3.35
C ASN A 202 10.02 -7.72 4.07
N TRP A 203 9.89 -6.63 3.32
CA TRP A 203 9.36 -5.40 3.86
C TRP A 203 7.82 -5.44 3.92
N TRP A 204 7.26 -4.64 4.80
CA TRP A 204 5.82 -4.54 4.99
C TRP A 204 5.38 -3.08 5.14
N THR A 205 4.25 -2.71 4.56
CA THR A 205 3.58 -1.44 4.84
C THR A 205 2.88 -1.56 6.17
N CYS A 206 3.21 -0.72 7.13
CA CYS A 206 2.64 -0.72 8.47
C CYS A 206 1.90 0.57 8.77
N VAL A 207 0.87 0.45 9.55
CA VAL A 207 0.11 1.55 10.13
C VAL A 207 0.32 1.56 11.65
N PRO A 208 -0.07 2.63 12.37
CA PRO A 208 -0.01 2.62 13.83
C PRO A 208 -0.78 1.43 14.41
N ASN A 209 -0.20 0.79 15.41
CA ASN A 209 -0.77 -0.36 16.12
C ASN A 209 -1.03 -1.59 15.21
N ASP A 210 -0.15 -1.83 14.26
CA ASP A 210 -0.27 -2.96 13.32
C ASP A 210 -0.23 -4.32 14.06
N GLU A 211 0.52 -4.41 15.18
CA GLU A 211 0.53 -5.61 16.04
C GLU A 211 -0.86 -5.89 16.62
N GLU A 212 -1.55 -4.86 17.15
CA GLU A 212 -2.90 -5.01 17.70
C GLU A 212 -3.93 -5.31 16.59
N ASN A 213 -3.73 -4.77 15.40
CA ASN A 213 -4.61 -4.99 14.25
C ASN A 213 -4.31 -6.31 13.51
N SER A 214 -3.18 -6.95 13.76
CA SER A 214 -2.81 -8.21 13.13
C SER A 214 -3.61 -9.41 13.62
N GLU A 215 -4.23 -9.34 14.79
CA GLU A 215 -5.05 -10.41 15.36
C GLU A 215 -6.28 -10.80 14.49
N GLY A 216 -6.77 -9.89 13.67
CA GLY A 216 -7.88 -10.15 12.74
C GLY A 216 -7.48 -10.61 11.33
N ARG A 217 -6.18 -10.65 11.04
CA ARG A 217 -5.68 -11.18 9.77
C ARG A 217 -5.29 -12.64 9.98
N ASP A 218 -5.59 -13.50 9.02
CA ASP A 218 -5.12 -14.92 8.97
C ASP A 218 -3.57 -15.02 8.86
N LYS A 219 -2.87 -14.15 9.58
CA LYS A 219 -1.42 -14.01 9.58
C LYS A 219 -0.75 -14.69 10.78
N GLN A 220 -1.34 -15.73 11.26
CA GLN A 220 -0.87 -16.47 12.44
C GLN A 220 0.60 -16.91 12.36
N ASP A 221 1.29 -16.62 11.25
CA ASP A 221 2.65 -17.11 11.00
C ASP A 221 3.65 -16.00 10.63
N GLU A 222 3.32 -14.72 10.83
CA GLU A 222 4.23 -13.61 10.53
C GLU A 222 4.65 -12.87 11.82
N ALA A 223 5.96 -12.63 11.97
CA ALA A 223 6.53 -11.71 12.97
C ALA A 223 6.92 -10.40 12.28
N ILE A 224 6.55 -9.28 12.88
CA ILE A 224 6.82 -7.94 12.37
C ILE A 224 7.85 -7.25 13.26
N VAL A 225 8.87 -6.64 12.65
CA VAL A 225 9.83 -5.77 13.31
C VAL A 225 9.40 -4.34 13.09
N GLU A 226 8.77 -3.74 14.10
CA GLU A 226 8.22 -2.41 14.03
C GLU A 226 9.22 -1.28 14.31
N GLY A 227 8.90 -0.09 13.83
CA GLY A 227 9.60 1.14 14.18
C GLY A 227 10.88 1.39 13.38
N LEU A 228 11.06 0.70 12.26
CA LEU A 228 12.23 0.89 11.40
C LEU A 228 12.16 2.20 10.61
N THR A 229 10.96 2.67 10.26
CA THR A 229 10.76 3.93 9.57
C THR A 229 9.83 4.85 10.33
N LYS A 230 9.97 6.16 10.09
CA LYS A 230 8.96 7.13 10.52
C LYS A 230 7.68 6.92 9.73
N LYS A 231 6.53 7.10 10.36
CA LYS A 231 5.24 7.03 9.70
C LYS A 231 4.86 8.41 9.15
N TYR A 232 4.50 8.47 7.88
CA TYR A 232 4.15 9.70 7.18
C TYR A 232 2.80 9.55 6.48
N MET A 233 2.10 10.67 6.31
CA MET A 233 1.03 10.77 5.33
C MET A 233 1.68 10.94 3.95
N HIS A 234 1.51 9.97 3.08
CA HIS A 234 1.98 10.05 1.70
C HIS A 234 0.91 10.70 0.82
N SER A 235 1.32 11.45 -0.19
CA SER A 235 0.39 12.06 -1.15
C SER A 235 -0.52 11.03 -1.84
N THR A 236 -0.03 9.81 -2.00
CA THR A 236 -0.77 8.69 -2.61
C THR A 236 -1.60 7.87 -1.62
N SER A 237 -1.40 8.00 -0.30
CA SER A 237 -2.08 7.15 0.68
C SER A 237 -3.53 7.53 0.92
N THR A 238 -3.91 8.80 0.71
CA THR A 238 -5.30 9.24 0.85
C THR A 238 -6.24 8.49 -0.10
N LEU A 239 -5.78 8.21 -1.32
CA LEU A 239 -6.48 7.40 -2.32
C LEU A 239 -5.90 5.98 -2.44
N GLY A 240 -5.14 5.53 -1.45
CA GLY A 240 -4.58 4.17 -1.39
C GLY A 240 -5.66 3.09 -1.33
N SER A 241 -6.86 3.45 -0.91
CA SER A 241 -8.11 2.72 -1.09
C SER A 241 -9.24 3.76 -1.17
N CYS A 242 -10.07 3.68 -2.18
CA CYS A 242 -11.17 4.62 -2.38
C CYS A 242 -12.31 4.00 -3.18
N TYR A 243 -13.44 4.69 -3.16
CA TYR A 243 -14.56 4.42 -4.06
C TYR A 243 -14.59 5.44 -5.18
N ALA A 244 -15.15 5.04 -6.30
CA ALA A 244 -15.47 5.93 -7.41
C ALA A 244 -16.89 5.64 -7.92
N ILE A 245 -17.61 6.69 -8.26
CA ILE A 245 -18.90 6.60 -8.96
C ILE A 245 -18.62 6.71 -10.45
N THR A 246 -19.20 5.84 -11.25
CA THR A 246 -18.92 5.80 -12.69
C THR A 246 -19.55 6.98 -13.41
N ALA A 247 -18.88 7.49 -14.45
CA ALA A 247 -19.33 8.64 -15.22
C ALA A 247 -20.70 8.45 -15.90
N ASN A 248 -21.11 7.18 -16.11
CA ASN A 248 -22.40 6.83 -16.73
C ASN A 248 -23.58 6.83 -15.75
N SER A 249 -23.31 7.07 -14.46
CA SER A 249 -24.37 7.17 -13.45
C SER A 249 -25.23 8.40 -13.67
N SER A 250 -26.53 8.27 -13.44
CA SER A 250 -27.38 9.44 -13.29
C SER A 250 -27.08 10.17 -11.97
N GLU A 251 -27.47 11.43 -11.85
CA GLU A 251 -27.34 12.18 -10.60
C GLU A 251 -28.05 11.49 -9.44
N GLU A 252 -29.22 10.90 -9.68
CA GLU A 252 -29.97 10.13 -8.67
C GLU A 252 -29.18 8.90 -8.21
N GLN A 253 -28.56 8.18 -9.15
CA GLN A 253 -27.70 7.03 -8.83
C GLN A 253 -26.44 7.47 -8.07
N ALA A 254 -25.83 8.60 -8.46
CA ALA A 254 -24.68 9.14 -7.76
C ALA A 254 -25.01 9.51 -6.31
N LYS A 255 -26.14 10.18 -6.08
CA LYS A 255 -26.65 10.49 -4.73
C LYS A 255 -26.89 9.23 -3.92
N ALA A 256 -27.53 8.21 -4.51
CA ALA A 256 -27.77 6.94 -3.82
C ALA A 256 -26.47 6.23 -3.41
N CYS A 257 -25.42 6.30 -4.25
CA CYS A 257 -24.10 5.78 -3.90
C CYS A 257 -23.48 6.56 -2.72
N ILE A 258 -23.56 7.89 -2.73
CA ILE A 258 -23.06 8.74 -1.64
C ILE A 258 -23.81 8.43 -0.33
N ASP A 259 -25.15 8.33 -0.37
CA ASP A 259 -25.95 8.00 0.79
C ASP A 259 -25.62 6.61 1.36
N PHE A 260 -25.47 5.61 0.48
CA PHE A 260 -25.05 4.26 0.89
C PHE A 260 -23.70 4.26 1.58
N LEU A 261 -22.70 4.96 1.02
CA LEU A 261 -21.39 5.07 1.62
C LEU A 261 -21.44 5.83 2.96
N GLY A 262 -22.24 6.88 3.04
CA GLY A 262 -22.47 7.59 4.31
C GLY A 262 -23.05 6.69 5.40
N LEU A 263 -23.92 5.77 5.06
CA LEU A 263 -24.45 4.78 5.99
C LEU A 263 -23.40 3.80 6.48
N LEU A 264 -22.42 3.42 5.65
CA LEU A 264 -21.31 2.54 6.08
C LEU A 264 -20.44 3.17 7.18
N TYR A 265 -20.40 4.50 7.28
CA TYR A 265 -19.67 5.22 8.35
C TYR A 265 -20.53 5.50 9.59
N THR A 266 -21.84 5.39 9.51
CA THR A 266 -22.75 5.84 10.59
C THR A 266 -23.65 4.74 11.13
N ASP A 267 -23.90 3.67 10.38
CA ASP A 267 -24.69 2.52 10.80
C ASP A 267 -23.79 1.30 11.03
N THR A 268 -23.47 1.03 12.29
CA THR A 268 -22.60 -0.09 12.68
C THR A 268 -23.14 -1.45 12.23
N LYS A 269 -24.45 -1.64 12.19
CA LYS A 269 -25.04 -2.92 11.73
C LYS A 269 -24.82 -3.12 10.25
N LEU A 270 -24.96 -2.05 9.45
CA LEU A 270 -24.69 -2.11 8.02
C LEU A 270 -23.19 -2.35 7.77
N ALA A 271 -22.31 -1.67 8.51
CA ALA A 271 -20.87 -1.85 8.43
C ALA A 271 -20.46 -3.29 8.77
N ASP A 272 -21.01 -3.86 9.85
CA ASP A 272 -20.76 -5.25 10.24
C ASP A 272 -21.25 -6.23 9.16
N LEU A 273 -22.46 -6.01 8.65
CA LEU A 273 -23.03 -6.86 7.58
C LEU A 273 -22.18 -6.77 6.29
N TYR A 274 -21.67 -5.59 5.96
CA TYR A 274 -20.84 -5.40 4.79
C TYR A 274 -19.47 -6.07 4.93
N THR A 275 -18.91 -6.08 6.14
CA THR A 275 -17.57 -6.59 6.42
C THR A 275 -17.56 -8.10 6.67
N TYR A 276 -18.53 -8.61 7.40
CA TYR A 276 -18.53 -10.00 7.90
C TYR A 276 -19.66 -10.86 7.35
N GLY A 277 -20.64 -10.30 6.68
CA GLY A 277 -21.78 -11.01 6.07
C GLY A 277 -22.97 -11.22 6.98
#